data_e29c10cef215dc785aa4b0cc938aaaff
#
_entry.id   e29c10cef215dc785aa4b0cc938aaaff
#
_cell.length_a   1.000
_cell.length_b   1.000
_cell.length_c   1.000
_cell.angle_alpha   90.00
_cell.angle_beta   90.00
_cell.angle_gamma   90.00
#
_symmetry.space_group_name_H-M   'P 1'
#
loop_
_entity.id
_entity.type
_entity.pdbx_description
1 polymer ?
#
loop_
_entity_poly.entity_id
_entity_poly.type
_entity_poly.pdbx_seq_one_letter_code
_entity_poly.pdbx_strand_id
1 'polypeptide(L)'
;MANLFSNIANIGSLMQQAKGMQQKLKQVQDELAETHLTGESGAGMVQLTINGRGEALHINIDEAVYQEDKKILQGLIVAAINDANHKRENKKKEVMGGLMTSMGLPPGTDLDI
;
A
#
# COMPACT_ATOMS: atom_id res chain seq x y z
N MET A 1 -44.37 13.12 11.43
CA MET A 1 -44.62 11.72 11.06
C MET A 1 -43.94 11.33 9.77
N ALA A 2 -43.87 12.17 8.77
CA ALA A 2 -43.11 11.92 7.55
C ALA A 2 -41.63 11.75 7.82
N ASN A 3 -41.10 12.32 8.89
CA ASN A 3 -39.67 12.27 9.24
C ASN A 3 -39.19 10.88 9.65
N LEU A 4 -40.08 10.03 10.19
CA LEU A 4 -39.72 8.70 10.61
C LEU A 4 -39.39 7.78 9.43
N PHE A 5 -40.21 7.82 8.39
CA PHE A 5 -39.97 7.07 7.15
C PHE A 5 -38.75 7.61 6.40
N SER A 6 -38.59 8.93 6.41
CA SER A 6 -37.42 9.57 5.80
C SER A 6 -36.12 9.14 6.47
N ASN A 7 -36.12 9.04 7.80
CA ASN A 7 -34.95 8.55 8.57
C ASN A 7 -34.63 7.08 8.30
N ILE A 8 -35.67 6.24 8.19
CA ILE A 8 -35.47 4.81 7.88
C ILE A 8 -34.89 4.63 6.48
N ALA A 9 -35.37 5.38 5.49
CA ALA A 9 -34.84 5.37 4.14
C ALA A 9 -33.39 5.86 4.11
N ASN A 10 -33.05 6.89 4.89
CA ASN A 10 -31.69 7.42 5.00
C ASN A 10 -30.75 6.42 5.67
N ILE A 11 -31.20 5.70 6.68
CA ILE A 11 -30.41 4.65 7.34
C ILE A 11 -30.11 3.52 6.36
N GLY A 12 -31.09 3.08 5.58
CA GLY A 12 -30.88 2.06 4.55
C GLY A 12 -29.87 2.49 3.49
N SER A 13 -29.97 3.76 3.05
CA SER A 13 -29.03 4.34 2.10
C SER A 13 -27.60 4.42 2.69
N LEU A 14 -27.47 4.83 3.95
CA LEU A 14 -26.19 4.90 4.65
C LEU A 14 -25.57 3.51 4.82
N MET A 15 -26.38 2.50 5.11
CA MET A 15 -25.91 1.13 5.22
C MET A 15 -25.40 0.58 3.89
N GLN A 16 -26.05 0.90 2.79
CA GLN A 16 -25.59 0.53 1.45
C GLN A 16 -24.27 1.22 1.11
N GLN A 17 -24.15 2.50 1.45
CA GLN A 17 -22.90 3.24 1.26
C GLN A 17 -21.76 2.63 2.08
N ALA A 18 -22.04 2.25 3.32
CA ALA A 18 -21.04 1.61 4.18
C ALA A 18 -20.58 0.25 3.61
N LYS A 19 -21.51 -0.54 3.10
CA LYS A 19 -21.19 -1.82 2.44
C LYS A 19 -20.34 -1.60 1.19
N GLY A 20 -20.69 -0.62 0.37
CA GLY A 20 -19.92 -0.25 -0.82
C GLY A 20 -18.51 0.19 -0.47
N MET A 21 -18.36 0.96 0.61
CA MET A 21 -17.06 1.38 1.13
C MET A 21 -16.21 0.19 1.58
N GLN A 22 -16.81 -0.73 2.34
CA GLN A 22 -16.12 -1.94 2.79
C GLN A 22 -15.67 -2.81 1.62
N GLN A 23 -16.49 -2.95 0.60
CA GLN A 23 -16.14 -3.71 -0.59
C GLN A 23 -14.98 -3.06 -1.35
N LYS A 24 -14.99 -1.74 -1.49
CA LYS A 24 -13.91 -1.00 -2.14
C LYS A 24 -12.61 -1.11 -1.35
N LEU A 25 -12.67 -1.00 -0.03
CA LEU A 25 -11.50 -1.16 0.84
C LEU A 25 -10.89 -2.55 0.69
N LYS A 26 -11.73 -3.58 0.69
CA LYS A 26 -11.27 -4.96 0.50
C LYS A 26 -10.62 -5.14 -0.86
N GLN A 27 -11.22 -4.59 -1.90
CA GLN A 27 -10.67 -4.64 -3.25
C GLN A 27 -9.30 -3.97 -3.32
N VAL A 28 -9.16 -2.80 -2.69
CA VAL A 28 -7.89 -2.08 -2.61
C VAL A 28 -6.83 -2.91 -1.88
N GLN A 29 -7.20 -3.52 -0.76
CA GLN A 29 -6.29 -4.37 0.01
C GLN A 29 -5.85 -5.59 -0.80
N ASP A 30 -6.76 -6.20 -1.55
CA ASP A 30 -6.45 -7.34 -2.42
C ASP A 30 -5.51 -6.92 -3.56
N GLU A 31 -5.75 -5.77 -4.17
CA GLU A 31 -4.88 -5.21 -5.19
C GLU A 31 -3.48 -4.90 -4.65
N LEU A 32 -3.39 -4.33 -3.44
CA LEU A 32 -2.12 -4.05 -2.79
C LEU A 32 -1.36 -5.35 -2.49
N ALA A 33 -2.07 -6.40 -2.06
CA ALA A 33 -1.45 -7.69 -1.80
C ALA A 33 -0.79 -8.30 -3.04
N GLU A 34 -1.33 -8.03 -4.21
CA GLU A 34 -0.81 -8.53 -5.50
C GLU A 34 0.18 -7.56 -6.15
N THR A 35 0.29 -6.33 -5.65
CA THR A 35 1.22 -5.34 -6.17
C THR A 35 2.65 -5.68 -5.75
N HIS A 36 3.56 -5.73 -6.71
CA HIS A 36 4.98 -5.96 -6.45
C HIS A 36 5.74 -4.65 -6.54
N LEU A 37 6.56 -4.40 -5.53
CA LEU A 37 7.39 -3.20 -5.41
C LEU A 37 8.83 -3.62 -5.20
N THR A 38 9.74 -3.02 -5.94
CA THR A 38 11.16 -3.37 -5.85
C THR A 38 11.95 -2.21 -5.25
N GLY A 39 12.53 -2.45 -4.08
CA GLY A 39 13.49 -1.54 -3.46
C GLY A 39 14.90 -1.83 -3.95
N GLU A 40 15.69 -0.80 -4.15
CA GLU A 40 17.02 -0.91 -4.72
C GLU A 40 18.04 -0.14 -3.88
N SER A 41 19.28 -0.63 -3.91
CA SER A 41 20.42 0.07 -3.34
C SER A 41 21.68 -0.25 -4.14
N GLY A 42 22.73 0.57 -3.94
CA GLY A 42 23.99 0.37 -4.63
C GLY A 42 23.85 0.38 -6.15
N ALA A 43 23.12 1.34 -6.69
CA ALA A 43 22.84 1.47 -8.14
C ALA A 43 22.21 0.19 -8.73
N GLY A 44 21.33 -0.44 -7.98
CA GLY A 44 20.61 -1.64 -8.42
C GLY A 44 21.33 -2.95 -8.16
N MET A 45 22.47 -2.92 -7.46
CA MET A 45 23.19 -4.15 -7.12
C MET A 45 22.45 -5.01 -6.10
N VAL A 46 21.61 -4.40 -5.26
CA VAL A 46 20.71 -5.10 -4.36
C VAL A 46 19.30 -4.69 -4.68
N GLN A 47 18.44 -5.64 -4.98
CA GLN A 47 17.04 -5.43 -5.31
C GLN A 47 16.18 -6.33 -4.44
N LEU A 48 15.28 -5.75 -3.68
CA LEU A 48 14.35 -6.49 -2.83
C LEU A 48 12.92 -6.25 -3.34
N THR A 49 12.23 -7.32 -3.68
CA THR A 49 10.82 -7.25 -4.10
C THR A 49 9.93 -7.60 -2.92
N ILE A 50 8.99 -6.71 -2.66
CA ILE A 50 7.95 -6.90 -1.64
C ILE A 50 6.57 -6.77 -2.31
N ASN A 51 5.53 -7.24 -1.61
CA ASN A 51 4.16 -6.93 -2.01
C ASN A 51 3.65 -5.70 -1.28
N GLY A 52 2.43 -5.27 -1.59
CA GLY A 52 1.83 -4.10 -0.96
C GLY A 52 1.54 -4.27 0.53
N ARG A 53 1.57 -5.48 1.04
CA ARG A 53 1.45 -5.78 2.48
C ARG A 53 2.78 -5.65 3.22
N GLY A 54 3.88 -5.47 2.49
CA GLY A 54 5.21 -5.40 3.06
C GLY A 54 5.88 -6.75 3.24
N GLU A 55 5.32 -7.81 2.68
CA GLU A 55 5.95 -9.14 2.71
C GLU A 55 7.08 -9.20 1.69
N ALA A 56 8.26 -9.64 2.13
CA ALA A 56 9.39 -9.83 1.23
C ALA A 56 9.19 -11.10 0.41
N LEU A 57 9.26 -10.97 -0.91
CA LEU A 57 9.01 -12.05 -1.84
C LEU A 57 10.30 -12.60 -2.45
N HIS A 58 11.24 -11.72 -2.74
CA HIS A 58 12.44 -12.08 -3.47
C HIS A 58 13.54 -11.04 -3.24
N ILE A 59 14.77 -11.49 -3.16
CA ILE A 59 15.92 -10.61 -3.12
C ILE A 59 16.93 -11.05 -4.19
N ASN A 60 17.46 -10.08 -4.90
CA ASN A 60 18.52 -10.30 -5.88
C ASN A 60 19.74 -9.46 -5.49
N ILE A 61 20.87 -10.11 -5.35
CA ILE A 61 22.12 -9.47 -4.96
C ILE A 61 23.16 -9.77 -6.05
N ASP A 62 23.74 -8.71 -6.62
CA ASP A 62 24.78 -8.83 -7.61
C ASP A 62 26.01 -9.53 -6.99
N GLU A 63 26.64 -10.41 -7.74
CA GLU A 63 27.80 -11.14 -7.25
C GLU A 63 28.95 -10.25 -6.81
N ALA A 64 29.12 -9.09 -7.43
CA ALA A 64 30.15 -8.14 -7.04
C ALA A 64 30.03 -7.71 -5.58
N VAL A 65 28.81 -7.68 -5.03
CA VAL A 65 28.55 -7.28 -3.65
C VAL A 65 29.10 -8.31 -2.67
N TYR A 66 29.11 -9.59 -3.03
CA TYR A 66 29.62 -10.67 -2.17
C TYR A 66 31.16 -10.59 -1.98
N GLN A 67 31.85 -9.89 -2.85
CA GLN A 67 33.28 -9.66 -2.73
C GLN A 67 33.60 -8.46 -1.83
N GLU A 68 32.59 -7.68 -1.47
CA GLU A 68 32.76 -6.56 -0.56
C GLU A 68 32.74 -7.00 0.89
N ASP A 69 33.12 -6.08 1.80
CA ASP A 69 33.03 -6.32 3.23
C ASP A 69 31.58 -6.63 3.64
N LYS A 70 31.43 -7.52 4.60
CA LYS A 70 30.11 -7.88 5.16
C LYS A 70 29.29 -6.68 5.59
N LYS A 71 29.94 -5.66 6.16
CA LYS A 71 29.25 -4.44 6.57
C LYS A 71 28.64 -3.69 5.41
N ILE A 72 29.32 -3.69 4.27
CA ILE A 72 28.80 -3.07 3.03
C ILE A 72 27.58 -3.83 2.55
N LEU A 73 27.66 -5.15 2.50
CA LEU A 73 26.51 -5.98 2.11
C LEU A 73 25.32 -5.76 3.03
N GLN A 74 25.56 -5.77 4.36
CA GLN A 74 24.49 -5.53 5.34
C GLN A 74 23.84 -4.16 5.14
N GLY A 75 24.64 -3.11 4.92
CA GLY A 75 24.14 -1.78 4.70
C GLY A 75 23.33 -1.65 3.42
N LEU A 76 23.76 -2.31 2.35
CA LEU A 76 23.03 -2.32 1.09
C LEU A 76 21.68 -3.04 1.22
N ILE A 77 21.62 -4.13 1.97
CA ILE A 77 20.37 -4.84 2.22
C ILE A 77 19.40 -3.95 3.01
N VAL A 78 19.88 -3.31 4.07
CA VAL A 78 19.07 -2.39 4.87
C VAL A 78 18.53 -1.25 4.00
N ALA A 79 19.37 -0.65 3.17
CA ALA A 79 18.98 0.42 2.26
C ALA A 79 17.92 -0.04 1.25
N ALA A 80 18.06 -1.25 0.71
CA ALA A 80 17.06 -1.80 -0.21
C ALA A 80 15.71 -2.04 0.48
N ILE A 81 15.73 -2.52 1.72
CA ILE A 81 14.50 -2.70 2.52
C ILE A 81 13.82 -1.36 2.74
N ASN A 82 14.56 -0.35 3.12
CA ASN A 82 14.02 0.98 3.37
C ASN A 82 13.45 1.60 2.09
N ASP A 83 14.14 1.43 0.97
CA ASP A 83 13.65 1.90 -0.33
C ASP A 83 12.35 1.21 -0.73
N ALA A 84 12.27 -0.11 -0.53
CA ALA A 84 11.04 -0.87 -0.79
C ALA A 84 9.89 -0.37 0.08
N ASN A 85 10.14 -0.12 1.36
CA ASN A 85 9.13 0.40 2.28
C ASN A 85 8.66 1.80 1.90
N HIS A 86 9.55 2.67 1.43
CA HIS A 86 9.18 3.98 0.91
C HIS A 86 8.25 3.87 -0.29
N LYS A 87 8.58 2.98 -1.21
CA LYS A 87 7.73 2.73 -2.40
C LYS A 87 6.37 2.19 -1.99
N ARG A 88 6.34 1.32 -0.99
CA ARG A 88 5.08 0.78 -0.46
C ARG A 88 4.21 1.89 0.15
N GLU A 89 4.80 2.75 0.97
CA GLU A 89 4.09 3.89 1.58
C GLU A 89 3.54 4.84 0.51
N ASN A 90 4.33 5.13 -0.51
CA ASN A 90 3.90 5.99 -1.61
C ASN A 90 2.77 5.36 -2.42
N LYS A 91 2.87 4.05 -2.69
CA LYS A 91 1.81 3.31 -3.40
C LYS A 91 0.52 3.28 -2.59
N LYS A 92 0.62 3.05 -1.30
CA LYS A 92 -0.52 3.08 -0.39
C LYS A 92 -1.22 4.42 -0.41
N LYS A 93 -0.46 5.52 -0.32
CA LYS A 93 -1.01 6.89 -0.39
C LYS A 93 -1.70 7.15 -1.73
N GLU A 94 -1.08 6.74 -2.83
CA GLU A 94 -1.65 6.88 -4.17
C GLU A 94 -2.98 6.15 -4.31
N VAL A 95 -3.03 4.90 -3.90
CA VAL A 95 -4.23 4.06 -3.99
C VAL A 95 -5.33 4.58 -3.08
N MET A 96 -4.98 4.98 -1.86
CA MET A 96 -5.96 5.55 -0.91
C MET A 96 -6.46 6.90 -1.36
N GLY A 97 -5.60 7.73 -1.93
CA GLY A 97 -6.01 9.01 -2.51
C GLY A 97 -7.00 8.81 -3.66
N GLY A 98 -6.75 7.84 -4.52
CA GLY A 98 -7.67 7.47 -5.60
C GLY A 98 -9.02 6.97 -5.08
N LEU A 99 -8.98 6.15 -4.03
CA LEU A 99 -10.20 5.64 -3.39
C LEU A 99 -11.03 6.80 -2.79
N MET A 100 -10.39 7.69 -2.06
CA MET A 100 -11.07 8.84 -1.46
C MET A 100 -11.69 9.73 -2.54
N THR A 101 -10.98 10.00 -3.61
CA THR A 101 -11.48 10.80 -4.74
C THR A 101 -12.69 10.12 -5.37
N SER A 102 -12.64 8.81 -5.58
CA SER A 102 -13.77 8.06 -6.16
C SER A 102 -15.00 8.04 -5.26
N MET A 103 -14.82 8.23 -3.96
CA MET A 103 -15.91 8.28 -2.98
C MET A 103 -16.37 9.71 -2.67
N GLY A 104 -15.78 10.72 -3.33
CA GLY A 104 -16.13 12.11 -3.11
C GLY A 104 -15.60 12.70 -1.81
N LEU A 105 -14.63 12.03 -1.18
CA LEU A 105 -14.00 12.53 0.05
C LEU A 105 -12.88 13.51 -0.29
N PRO A 106 -12.63 14.53 0.58
CA PRO A 106 -11.55 15.48 0.33
C PRO A 106 -10.19 14.79 0.37
N PRO A 107 -9.24 15.23 -0.49
CA PRO A 107 -7.88 14.73 -0.43
C PRO A 107 -7.24 15.08 0.91
N GLY A 108 -6.43 14.18 1.45
CA GLY A 108 -5.75 14.37 2.72
C GLY A 108 -6.46 13.80 3.93
N THR A 109 -7.63 13.16 3.75
CA THR A 109 -8.28 12.41 4.84
C THR A 109 -7.49 11.12 5.06
N ASP A 110 -6.92 10.95 6.25
CA ASP A 110 -6.18 9.75 6.60
C ASP A 110 -7.16 8.60 6.90
N LEU A 111 -7.06 7.56 6.10
CA LEU A 111 -7.69 6.29 6.41
C LEU A 111 -6.58 5.28 6.68
N ASP A 112 -6.50 4.81 7.91
CA ASP A 112 -5.60 3.71 8.27
C ASP A 112 -6.10 2.41 7.65
N ILE A 113 -5.23 1.79 6.90
CA ILE A 113 -5.52 0.48 6.34
C ILE A 113 -4.87 -0.59 7.22
#